data_d9b55a1330fcf2c80cfd283b9a48cc0c
#
_entry.id   d9b55a1330fcf2c80cfd283b9a48cc0c
#
_cell.length_a   1.000
_cell.length_b   1.000
_cell.length_c   1.000
_cell.angle_alpha   90.00
_cell.angle_beta   90.00
_cell.angle_gamma   90.00
#
_symmetry.space_group_name_H-M   'P 1'
#
loop_
_entity.id
_entity.type
_entity.pdbx_description
1 polymer ?
#
loop_
_entity_poly.entity_id
_entity_poly.type
_entity_poly.pdbx_seq_one_letter_code
_entity_poly.pdbx_strand_id
1 'polypeptide(L)'
;MKATYTLALVALTTACSAKADHADHELAMSIASGLLAACPAGADPADEAARNDCAAKLTSFTLLRDAMREPFIWGGQVAPGNFRLDTKTNKFNARVWRRMYLSTFMFGTNYSVEQVGDSTVLHIPVAFRGAMSTGAYPYPFWHSAKKWDAYNYATTIHFVIENGVVMGALRGSEVDTTRPKVAHSWDGLWRWQQNGVQMPYVSIYDYLFSKGNPHTDQLNDAYRALEFEMRQHNCQACHAPDNQGESQQLEFFVYPNQALAGRHDIVAQLTTNEMPPEDNTLHLPAGITNPNERAVLLQLARDFEVAGDQALAWEGDNKSQ
;
A
#
# COMPACT_ATOMS: atom_id res chain seq x y z
N MET A 1 7.52 54.53 10.87
CA MET A 1 8.34 53.31 10.84
C MET A 1 7.50 52.06 10.83
N LYS A 2 6.61 51.85 9.87
CA LYS A 2 5.78 50.62 9.80
C LYS A 2 5.76 49.95 8.41
N ALA A 3 6.52 50.43 7.43
CA ALA A 3 6.48 49.91 6.05
C ALA A 3 7.61 48.92 5.71
N THR A 4 8.64 48.77 6.57
CA THR A 4 9.84 47.99 6.20
C THR A 4 9.77 46.52 6.60
N TYR A 5 8.85 46.15 7.51
CA TYR A 5 8.75 44.76 7.98
C TYR A 5 7.93 43.83 7.08
N THR A 6 7.00 44.38 6.28
CA THR A 6 6.11 43.58 5.41
C THR A 6 6.84 43.04 4.17
N LEU A 7 7.81 43.78 3.61
CA LEU A 7 8.58 43.34 2.46
C LEU A 7 9.58 42.20 2.80
N ALA A 8 10.15 42.20 3.99
CA ALA A 8 11.09 41.17 4.41
C ALA A 8 10.39 39.82 4.64
N LEU A 9 9.15 39.83 5.14
CA LEU A 9 8.40 38.59 5.40
C LEU A 9 7.95 37.92 4.10
N VAL A 10 7.53 38.69 3.08
CA VAL A 10 7.13 38.17 1.77
C VAL A 10 8.34 37.60 1.01
N ALA A 11 9.50 38.23 1.10
CA ALA A 11 10.71 37.74 0.45
C ALA A 11 11.26 36.46 1.09
N LEU A 12 11.10 36.27 2.41
CA LEU A 12 11.51 35.04 3.09
C LEU A 12 10.58 33.87 2.75
N THR A 13 9.28 34.08 2.67
CA THR A 13 8.32 33.03 2.35
C THR A 13 8.47 32.54 0.90
N THR A 14 8.66 33.43 -0.04
CA THR A 14 8.88 33.04 -1.47
C THR A 14 10.23 32.35 -1.68
N ALA A 15 11.28 32.74 -0.98
CA ALA A 15 12.57 32.05 -1.07
C ALA A 15 12.58 30.65 -0.44
N CYS A 16 11.80 30.42 0.62
CA CYS A 16 11.64 29.10 1.24
C CYS A 16 10.82 28.16 0.33
N SER A 17 9.74 28.65 -0.30
CA SER A 17 8.91 27.85 -1.20
C SER A 17 9.72 27.40 -2.43
N ALA A 18 10.39 28.32 -3.11
CA ALA A 18 11.20 27.99 -4.29
C ALA A 18 12.35 27.00 -4.00
N LYS A 19 12.89 27.01 -2.78
CA LYS A 19 13.93 26.06 -2.36
C LYS A 19 13.37 24.68 -2.07
N ALA A 20 12.17 24.57 -1.48
CA ALA A 20 11.48 23.31 -1.24
C ALA A 20 11.10 22.63 -2.57
N ASP A 21 10.52 23.38 -3.50
CA ASP A 21 10.14 22.88 -4.83
C ASP A 21 11.34 22.31 -5.60
N HIS A 22 12.51 22.95 -5.49
CA HIS A 22 13.73 22.46 -6.12
C HIS A 22 14.23 21.17 -5.47
N ALA A 23 14.19 21.05 -4.15
CA ALA A 23 14.62 19.85 -3.43
C ALA A 23 13.70 18.64 -3.74
N ASP A 24 12.40 18.85 -3.83
CA ASP A 24 11.43 17.81 -4.18
C ASP A 24 11.59 17.37 -5.64
N HIS A 25 11.92 18.29 -6.55
CA HIS A 25 12.23 17.98 -7.93
C HIS A 25 13.50 17.10 -8.05
N GLU A 26 14.57 17.45 -7.35
CA GLU A 26 15.81 16.63 -7.32
C GLU A 26 15.57 15.25 -6.69
N LEU A 27 14.76 15.17 -5.65
CA LEU A 27 14.35 13.91 -5.04
C LEU A 27 13.57 13.05 -6.04
N ALA A 28 12.61 13.63 -6.77
CA ALA A 28 11.84 12.94 -7.80
C ALA A 28 12.73 12.35 -8.90
N MET A 29 13.68 13.14 -9.42
CA MET A 29 14.65 12.70 -10.43
C MET A 29 15.54 11.55 -9.93
N SER A 30 15.98 11.64 -8.68
CA SER A 30 16.81 10.63 -8.06
C SER A 30 16.04 9.33 -7.80
N ILE A 31 14.77 9.42 -7.39
CA ILE A 31 13.87 8.29 -7.27
C ILE A 31 13.66 7.62 -8.63
N ALA A 32 13.35 8.37 -9.67
CA ALA A 32 13.17 7.82 -11.02
C ALA A 32 14.42 7.05 -11.47
N SER A 33 15.59 7.65 -11.34
CA SER A 33 16.86 7.02 -11.71
C SER A 33 17.10 5.71 -10.93
N GLY A 34 16.80 5.69 -9.63
CA GLY A 34 16.93 4.50 -8.79
C GLY A 34 15.93 3.40 -9.17
N LEU A 35 14.70 3.75 -9.50
CA LEU A 35 13.67 2.83 -9.96
C LEU A 35 14.06 2.18 -11.30
N LEU A 36 14.55 2.97 -12.24
CA LEU A 36 15.05 2.47 -13.52
C LEU A 36 16.23 1.51 -13.34
N ALA A 37 17.16 1.85 -12.47
CA ALA A 37 18.33 0.99 -12.17
C ALA A 37 17.92 -0.31 -11.48
N ALA A 38 16.90 -0.28 -10.63
CA ALA A 38 16.42 -1.46 -9.92
C ALA A 38 15.60 -2.40 -10.81
N CYS A 39 14.68 -1.84 -11.61
CA CYS A 39 13.63 -2.57 -12.33
C CYS A 39 13.43 -2.03 -13.75
N PRO A 40 14.39 -2.19 -14.66
CA PRO A 40 14.32 -1.61 -16.01
C PRO A 40 13.21 -2.24 -16.86
N ALA A 41 12.56 -1.44 -17.70
CA ALA A 41 11.47 -1.87 -18.61
C ALA A 41 11.94 -2.84 -19.71
N GLY A 42 13.22 -2.94 -19.98
CA GLY A 42 13.78 -3.87 -20.97
C GLY A 42 13.99 -5.30 -20.48
N ALA A 43 13.71 -5.57 -19.20
CA ALA A 43 13.79 -6.94 -18.68
C ALA A 43 12.63 -7.80 -19.20
N ASP A 44 12.85 -9.13 -19.32
CA ASP A 44 11.76 -10.05 -19.62
C ASP A 44 10.69 -9.99 -18.53
N PRO A 45 9.44 -9.63 -18.85
CA PRO A 45 8.37 -9.56 -17.87
C PRO A 45 8.05 -10.93 -17.24
N ALA A 46 8.44 -12.02 -17.87
CA ALA A 46 8.25 -13.39 -17.38
C ALA A 46 9.37 -13.88 -16.47
N ASP A 47 10.47 -13.17 -16.37
CA ASP A 47 11.64 -13.57 -15.58
C ASP A 47 11.41 -13.33 -14.08
N GLU A 48 11.16 -14.42 -13.36
CA GLU A 48 10.99 -14.39 -11.90
C GLU A 48 12.29 -14.02 -11.17
N ALA A 49 13.44 -14.40 -11.69
CA ALA A 49 14.72 -14.03 -11.08
C ALA A 49 14.96 -12.52 -11.20
N ALA A 50 14.65 -11.93 -12.35
CA ALA A 50 14.72 -10.48 -12.53
C ALA A 50 13.72 -9.73 -11.64
N ARG A 51 12.54 -10.31 -11.37
CA ARG A 51 11.58 -9.73 -10.41
C ARG A 51 12.12 -9.79 -8.98
N ASN A 52 12.73 -10.90 -8.57
CA ASN A 52 13.29 -11.06 -7.25
C ASN A 52 14.48 -10.13 -7.02
N ASP A 53 15.34 -9.97 -8.02
CA ASP A 53 16.44 -9.00 -8.02
C ASP A 53 15.91 -7.55 -7.91
N CYS A 54 14.90 -7.22 -8.70
CA CYS A 54 14.18 -5.93 -8.59
C CYS A 54 13.66 -5.71 -7.17
N ALA A 55 12.97 -6.68 -6.56
CA ALA A 55 12.43 -6.57 -5.20
C ALA A 55 13.54 -6.36 -4.15
N ALA A 56 14.67 -7.07 -4.30
CA ALA A 56 15.83 -6.91 -3.42
C ALA A 56 16.45 -5.51 -3.55
N LYS A 57 16.66 -5.04 -4.79
CA LYS A 57 17.17 -3.69 -5.06
C LYS A 57 16.25 -2.60 -4.53
N LEU A 58 14.94 -2.72 -4.73
CA LEU A 58 13.96 -1.78 -4.17
C LEU A 58 13.95 -1.80 -2.65
N THR A 59 14.16 -2.96 -2.03
CA THR A 59 14.26 -3.07 -0.56
C THR A 59 15.47 -2.30 -0.02
N SER A 60 16.61 -2.39 -0.70
CA SER A 60 17.86 -1.71 -0.34
C SER A 60 17.96 -0.27 -0.85
N PHE A 61 16.98 0.23 -1.61
CA PHE A 61 16.98 1.58 -2.14
C PHE A 61 16.70 2.61 -1.04
N THR A 62 17.78 3.02 -0.37
CA THR A 62 17.73 3.86 0.84
C THR A 62 17.05 5.20 0.62
N LEU A 63 17.32 5.88 -0.50
CA LEU A 63 16.73 7.18 -0.79
C LEU A 63 15.18 7.10 -0.81
N LEU A 64 14.61 6.15 -1.55
CA LEU A 64 13.17 5.96 -1.60
C LEU A 64 12.64 5.52 -0.23
N ARG A 65 13.33 4.58 0.44
CA ARG A 65 12.96 4.10 1.77
C ARG A 65 12.81 5.23 2.77
N ASP A 66 13.81 6.11 2.82
CA ASP A 66 13.92 7.15 3.84
C ASP A 66 12.98 8.34 3.54
N ALA A 67 12.62 8.54 2.27
CA ALA A 67 11.66 9.55 1.86
C ALA A 67 10.19 9.10 1.97
N MET A 68 9.89 7.80 2.04
CA MET A 68 8.50 7.32 2.06
C MET A 68 7.82 7.58 3.40
N ARG A 69 6.61 8.13 3.32
CA ARG A 69 5.71 8.25 4.48
C ARG A 69 5.27 6.87 5.00
N GLU A 70 5.08 6.76 6.31
CA GLU A 70 4.44 5.61 6.93
C GLU A 70 3.15 6.05 7.65
N PRO A 71 1.98 5.47 7.42
CA PRO A 71 1.72 4.48 6.37
C PRO A 71 1.77 5.11 4.97
N PHE A 72 2.18 4.32 3.99
CA PHE A 72 2.23 4.74 2.59
C PHE A 72 0.84 4.68 1.95
N ILE A 73 0.49 5.67 1.15
CA ILE A 73 -0.81 5.72 0.47
C ILE A 73 -0.64 5.21 -0.96
N TRP A 74 -1.29 4.09 -1.26
CA TRP A 74 -1.39 3.58 -2.63
C TRP A 74 -2.78 3.86 -3.18
N GLY A 75 -2.89 4.91 -3.94
CA GLY A 75 -4.14 5.33 -4.57
C GLY A 75 -4.51 4.48 -5.79
N GLY A 76 -5.79 4.50 -6.10
CA GLY A 76 -6.32 3.93 -7.33
C GLY A 76 -6.00 4.77 -8.55
N GLN A 77 -6.72 4.50 -9.62
CA GLN A 77 -6.64 5.23 -10.87
C GLN A 77 -7.09 6.69 -10.68
N VAL A 78 -6.29 7.63 -11.18
CA VAL A 78 -6.61 9.05 -11.13
C VAL A 78 -6.72 9.64 -12.52
N ALA A 79 -7.61 10.60 -12.67
CA ALA A 79 -7.66 11.44 -13.87
C ALA A 79 -6.41 12.34 -13.94
N PRO A 80 -5.93 12.68 -15.14
CA PRO A 80 -4.83 13.63 -15.32
C PRO A 80 -5.06 14.92 -14.52
N GLY A 81 -4.03 15.38 -13.81
CA GLY A 81 -4.09 16.60 -12.99
C GLY A 81 -4.78 16.45 -11.62
N ASN A 82 -5.34 15.27 -11.30
CA ASN A 82 -5.93 15.00 -9.98
C ASN A 82 -5.09 13.98 -9.21
N PHE A 83 -4.09 14.47 -8.48
CA PHE A 83 -3.15 13.62 -7.73
C PHE A 83 -3.47 13.57 -6.22
N ARG A 84 -4.75 13.68 -5.85
CA ARG A 84 -5.16 13.59 -4.46
C ARG A 84 -5.01 12.17 -3.93
N LEU A 85 -4.30 12.05 -2.83
CA LEU A 85 -4.16 10.81 -2.08
C LEU A 85 -5.36 10.69 -1.12
N ASP A 86 -6.05 9.55 -1.19
CA ASP A 86 -7.07 9.22 -0.20
C ASP A 86 -6.37 8.66 1.05
N THR A 87 -6.33 9.48 2.09
CA THR A 87 -5.67 9.14 3.35
C THR A 87 -6.53 8.29 4.29
N LYS A 88 -7.81 8.08 3.97
CA LYS A 88 -8.71 7.25 4.77
C LYS A 88 -8.61 5.78 4.41
N THR A 89 -8.36 5.50 3.14
CA THR A 89 -8.26 4.16 2.60
C THR A 89 -6.91 3.94 1.94
N ASN A 90 -6.64 2.73 1.51
CA ASN A 90 -5.44 2.39 0.74
C ASN A 90 -4.12 2.64 1.49
N LYS A 91 -4.12 2.57 2.81
CA LYS A 91 -2.91 2.59 3.61
C LYS A 91 -2.13 1.28 3.46
N PHE A 92 -0.82 1.39 3.36
CA PHE A 92 0.08 0.26 3.22
C PHE A 92 1.30 0.47 4.09
N ASN A 93 1.87 -0.59 4.61
CA ASN A 93 3.22 -0.51 5.13
C ASN A 93 4.18 -0.15 3.98
N ALA A 94 4.96 0.91 4.15
CA ALA A 94 5.82 1.46 3.09
C ALA A 94 6.85 0.45 2.59
N ARG A 95 7.44 -0.36 3.48
CA ARG A 95 8.39 -1.40 3.10
C ARG A 95 7.73 -2.49 2.27
N VAL A 96 6.59 -2.97 2.74
CA VAL A 96 5.80 -4.00 2.07
C VAL A 96 5.40 -3.53 0.68
N TRP A 97 4.87 -2.32 0.58
CA TRP A 97 4.48 -1.75 -0.71
C TRP A 97 5.67 -1.66 -1.66
N ARG A 98 6.80 -1.12 -1.21
CA ARG A 98 8.01 -0.98 -2.02
C ARG A 98 8.54 -2.32 -2.50
N ARG A 99 8.61 -3.33 -1.62
CA ARG A 99 9.14 -4.65 -1.95
C ARG A 99 8.21 -5.45 -2.85
N MET A 100 6.92 -5.47 -2.53
CA MET A 100 5.97 -6.39 -3.16
C MET A 100 5.22 -5.76 -4.32
N TYR A 101 4.65 -4.60 -4.12
CA TYR A 101 3.81 -3.98 -5.14
C TYR A 101 4.64 -3.29 -6.21
N LEU A 102 5.61 -2.50 -5.80
CA LEU A 102 6.44 -1.76 -6.74
C LEU A 102 7.28 -2.70 -7.62
N SER A 103 7.74 -3.83 -7.08
CA SER A 103 8.50 -4.84 -7.84
C SER A 103 7.67 -5.60 -8.89
N THR A 104 6.36 -5.47 -8.88
CA THR A 104 5.51 -5.99 -9.96
C THR A 104 5.55 -5.14 -11.23
N PHE A 105 6.21 -3.99 -11.18
CA PHE A 105 6.38 -3.11 -12.32
C PHE A 105 7.82 -3.07 -12.82
N MET A 106 7.96 -2.74 -14.08
CA MET A 106 9.21 -2.36 -14.72
C MET A 106 9.09 -0.89 -15.15
N PHE A 107 10.16 -0.12 -15.02
CA PHE A 107 10.13 1.33 -15.20
C PHE A 107 10.78 1.77 -16.51
N GLY A 108 10.10 2.66 -17.22
CA GLY A 108 10.55 3.24 -18.47
C GLY A 108 11.37 4.53 -18.28
N THR A 109 12.18 4.87 -19.27
CA THR A 109 13.12 6.00 -19.22
C THR A 109 12.48 7.38 -19.43
N ASN A 110 11.30 7.45 -20.05
CA ASN A 110 10.65 8.72 -20.40
C ASN A 110 9.79 9.23 -19.23
N TYR A 111 10.41 9.44 -18.07
CA TYR A 111 9.71 10.02 -16.93
C TYR A 111 9.73 11.56 -16.99
N SER A 112 8.79 12.18 -16.30
CA SER A 112 8.70 13.64 -16.15
C SER A 112 8.35 14.01 -14.71
N VAL A 113 8.67 15.24 -14.34
CA VAL A 113 8.36 15.82 -13.04
C VAL A 113 7.55 17.09 -13.27
N GLU A 114 6.43 17.21 -12.58
CA GLU A 114 5.49 18.31 -12.68
C GLU A 114 5.21 18.90 -11.30
N GLN A 115 5.08 20.23 -11.21
CA GLN A 115 4.60 20.89 -10.00
C GLN A 115 3.09 21.06 -10.08
N VAL A 116 2.36 20.53 -9.11
CA VAL A 116 0.90 20.58 -9.04
C VAL A 116 0.47 21.11 -7.67
N GLY A 117 0.20 22.41 -7.60
CA GLY A 117 0.00 23.10 -6.34
C GLY A 117 1.26 23.04 -5.47
N ASP A 118 1.12 22.58 -4.24
CA ASP A 118 2.22 22.44 -3.30
C ASP A 118 2.94 21.08 -3.40
N SER A 119 2.53 20.22 -4.33
CA SER A 119 3.11 18.88 -4.51
C SER A 119 3.96 18.81 -5.77
N THR A 120 5.10 18.15 -5.69
CA THR A 120 5.88 17.69 -6.84
C THR A 120 5.43 16.29 -7.23
N VAL A 121 5.07 16.09 -8.49
CA VAL A 121 4.59 14.80 -8.99
C VAL A 121 5.58 14.21 -9.98
N LEU A 122 6.11 13.04 -9.66
CA LEU A 122 6.92 12.24 -10.59
C LEU A 122 5.99 11.31 -11.39
N HIS A 123 5.96 11.48 -12.69
CA HIS A 123 5.28 10.61 -13.63
C HIS A 123 6.29 9.62 -14.22
N ILE A 124 6.17 8.35 -13.90
CA ILE A 124 7.09 7.34 -14.39
C ILE A 124 6.34 6.28 -15.22
N PRO A 125 6.73 6.07 -16.49
CA PRO A 125 6.16 5.02 -17.32
C PRO A 125 6.43 3.65 -16.73
N VAL A 126 5.43 2.76 -16.77
CA VAL A 126 5.55 1.41 -16.25
C VAL A 126 5.02 0.35 -17.22
N ALA A 127 5.53 -0.85 -17.07
CA ALA A 127 4.95 -2.06 -17.59
C ALA A 127 4.79 -3.07 -16.46
N PHE A 128 3.66 -3.75 -16.41
CA PHE A 128 3.41 -4.78 -15.40
C PHE A 128 4.11 -6.06 -15.76
N ARG A 129 4.71 -6.74 -14.77
CA ARG A 129 5.37 -8.04 -14.97
C ARG A 129 4.35 -9.13 -15.16
N GLY A 130 4.51 -9.88 -16.23
CA GLY A 130 3.48 -10.76 -16.77
C GLY A 130 3.49 -12.21 -16.34
N ALA A 131 4.36 -12.70 -15.51
CA ALA A 131 4.48 -14.14 -15.29
C ALA A 131 4.96 -14.52 -13.89
N MET A 132 4.30 -13.99 -12.89
CA MET A 132 4.47 -14.56 -11.57
C MET A 132 3.52 -15.74 -11.39
N SER A 133 3.98 -16.80 -10.73
CA SER A 133 3.13 -17.93 -10.38
C SER A 133 1.97 -17.50 -9.51
N THR A 134 0.91 -18.29 -9.52
CA THR A 134 -0.19 -18.17 -8.57
C THR A 134 0.35 -18.03 -7.19
N GLY A 135 0.13 -17.30 -6.33
CA GLY A 135 0.72 -17.20 -5.00
C GLY A 135 1.88 -16.20 -4.89
N ALA A 136 2.50 -15.84 -6.00
CA ALA A 136 3.58 -14.86 -5.99
C ALA A 136 3.11 -13.41 -6.15
N TYR A 137 1.88 -13.20 -6.59
CA TYR A 137 1.29 -11.88 -6.66
C TYR A 137 0.81 -11.43 -5.29
N PRO A 138 1.12 -10.19 -4.90
CA PRO A 138 0.63 -9.67 -3.64
C PRO A 138 -0.87 -9.38 -3.67
N TYR A 139 -1.51 -9.47 -2.52
CA TYR A 139 -2.82 -8.92 -2.33
C TYR A 139 -2.82 -7.40 -2.62
N PRO A 140 -3.85 -6.84 -3.21
CA PRO A 140 -5.15 -7.41 -3.57
C PRO A 140 -5.28 -7.84 -5.04
N PHE A 141 -4.22 -8.10 -5.74
CA PHE A 141 -4.26 -8.41 -7.18
C PHE A 141 -5.09 -9.65 -7.53
N TRP A 142 -5.29 -10.52 -6.56
CA TRP A 142 -6.08 -11.74 -6.68
C TRP A 142 -7.58 -11.53 -6.59
N HIS A 143 -7.96 -10.42 -6.02
CA HIS A 143 -9.27 -10.28 -5.46
C HIS A 143 -10.33 -9.91 -6.51
N SER A 144 -9.93 -9.30 -7.60
CA SER A 144 -10.84 -8.81 -8.62
C SER A 144 -10.20 -8.81 -9.99
N ALA A 145 -10.90 -9.36 -10.99
CA ALA A 145 -10.48 -9.31 -12.38
C ALA A 145 -10.29 -7.84 -12.84
N LYS A 146 -11.13 -6.91 -12.39
CA LYS A 146 -11.00 -5.49 -12.70
C LYS A 146 -9.71 -4.89 -12.15
N LYS A 147 -9.32 -5.26 -10.94
CA LYS A 147 -8.04 -4.81 -10.36
C LYS A 147 -6.88 -5.41 -11.11
N TRP A 148 -6.91 -6.70 -11.40
CA TRP A 148 -5.90 -7.36 -12.20
C TRP A 148 -5.71 -6.68 -13.55
N ASP A 149 -6.78 -6.49 -14.30
CA ASP A 149 -6.72 -5.83 -15.59
C ASP A 149 -6.19 -4.40 -15.49
N ALA A 150 -6.60 -3.67 -14.46
CA ALA A 150 -6.16 -2.32 -14.20
C ALA A 150 -4.65 -2.20 -13.96
N TYR A 151 -4.02 -3.18 -13.32
CA TYR A 151 -2.56 -3.22 -13.15
C TYR A 151 -1.85 -3.74 -14.39
N ASN A 152 -2.41 -4.77 -15.02
CA ASN A 152 -1.86 -5.36 -16.22
C ASN A 152 -1.71 -4.35 -17.36
N TYR A 153 -2.65 -3.43 -17.47
CA TYR A 153 -2.68 -2.41 -18.53
C TYR A 153 -2.16 -1.03 -18.09
N ALA A 154 -1.76 -0.87 -16.85
CA ALA A 154 -1.25 0.41 -16.37
C ALA A 154 -0.01 0.87 -17.15
N THR A 155 -0.01 2.13 -17.57
CA THR A 155 1.10 2.74 -18.32
C THR A 155 1.96 3.65 -17.49
N THR A 156 1.44 4.15 -16.36
CA THR A 156 2.13 5.17 -15.56
C THR A 156 1.83 4.98 -14.06
N ILE A 157 2.85 5.22 -13.24
CA ILE A 157 2.71 5.46 -11.81
C ILE A 157 3.12 6.91 -11.53
N HIS A 158 2.34 7.58 -10.70
CA HIS A 158 2.59 8.93 -10.22
C HIS A 158 2.98 8.88 -8.75
N PHE A 159 4.18 9.38 -8.41
CA PHE A 159 4.58 9.58 -7.02
C PHE A 159 4.31 11.01 -6.62
N VAL A 160 3.66 11.21 -5.50
CA VAL A 160 3.35 12.54 -4.93
C VAL A 160 4.36 12.84 -3.84
N ILE A 161 5.09 13.93 -3.99
CA ILE A 161 6.19 14.34 -3.10
C ILE A 161 5.87 15.72 -2.53
N GLU A 162 6.04 15.88 -1.24
CA GLU A 162 5.81 17.13 -0.52
C GLU A 162 6.86 17.29 0.59
N ASN A 163 7.62 18.38 0.55
CA ASN A 163 8.62 18.72 1.57
C ASN A 163 9.65 17.60 1.84
N GLY A 164 10.16 16.96 0.80
CA GLY A 164 11.13 15.85 0.91
C GLY A 164 10.51 14.51 1.26
N VAL A 165 9.18 14.40 1.32
CA VAL A 165 8.47 13.18 1.69
C VAL A 165 7.65 12.65 0.52
N VAL A 166 7.83 11.39 0.18
CA VAL A 166 6.96 10.66 -0.76
C VAL A 166 5.68 10.28 -0.02
N MET A 167 4.65 11.09 -0.20
CA MET A 167 3.35 10.97 0.48
C MET A 167 2.59 9.72 0.08
N GLY A 168 2.74 9.31 -1.18
CA GLY A 168 2.08 8.15 -1.74
C GLY A 168 2.34 8.03 -3.23
N ALA A 169 1.69 7.06 -3.85
CA ALA A 169 1.68 6.88 -5.28
C ALA A 169 0.27 6.57 -5.79
N LEU A 170 0.06 6.85 -7.07
CA LEU A 170 -1.21 6.69 -7.76
C LEU A 170 -0.96 6.01 -9.10
N ARG A 171 -1.88 5.19 -9.54
CA ARG A 171 -1.86 4.63 -10.88
C ARG A 171 -2.50 5.61 -11.86
N GLY A 172 -1.86 5.85 -12.99
CA GLY A 172 -2.43 6.67 -14.06
C GLY A 172 -3.74 6.10 -14.61
N SER A 173 -4.57 6.98 -15.17
CA SER A 173 -5.83 6.60 -15.82
C SER A 173 -5.62 6.00 -17.20
N GLU A 174 -4.49 6.28 -17.82
CA GLU A 174 -4.14 5.77 -19.14
C GLU A 174 -3.83 4.28 -19.05
N VAL A 175 -4.38 3.53 -19.98
CA VAL A 175 -4.18 2.08 -20.07
C VAL A 175 -3.81 1.69 -21.50
N ASP A 176 -2.92 0.73 -21.63
CA ASP A 176 -2.55 0.12 -22.90
C ASP A 176 -3.14 -1.28 -23.00
N THR A 177 -4.33 -1.38 -23.56
CA THR A 177 -5.04 -2.65 -23.76
C THR A 177 -4.49 -3.50 -24.89
N THR A 178 -3.49 -3.01 -25.63
CA THR A 178 -2.81 -3.80 -26.68
C THR A 178 -1.76 -4.74 -26.09
N ARG A 179 -1.36 -4.54 -24.84
CA ARG A 179 -0.43 -5.44 -24.14
C ARG A 179 -1.05 -6.83 -23.99
N PRO A 180 -0.23 -7.88 -24.11
CA PRO A 180 -0.70 -9.23 -23.84
C PRO A 180 -1.29 -9.30 -22.42
N LYS A 181 -2.51 -9.84 -22.32
CA LYS A 181 -3.14 -10.03 -21.01
C LYS A 181 -2.45 -11.17 -20.30
N VAL A 182 -1.93 -10.87 -19.11
CA VAL A 182 -1.40 -11.91 -18.23
C VAL A 182 -2.55 -12.67 -17.61
N ALA A 183 -2.57 -13.98 -17.79
CA ALA A 183 -3.53 -14.83 -17.14
C ALA A 183 -3.30 -14.86 -15.62
N HIS A 184 -4.36 -14.77 -14.86
CA HIS A 184 -4.33 -15.07 -13.44
C HIS A 184 -5.28 -16.23 -13.16
N SER A 185 -5.04 -16.95 -12.09
CA SER A 185 -5.79 -18.17 -11.74
C SER A 185 -6.88 -17.93 -10.70
N TRP A 186 -7.29 -16.69 -10.52
CA TRP A 186 -8.38 -16.42 -9.60
C TRP A 186 -9.70 -16.88 -10.19
N ASP A 187 -10.44 -17.68 -9.44
CA ASP A 187 -11.70 -18.27 -9.84
C ASP A 187 -12.93 -17.41 -9.49
N GLY A 188 -12.73 -16.19 -9.09
CA GLY A 188 -13.78 -15.25 -8.69
C GLY A 188 -14.22 -15.41 -7.25
N LEU A 189 -13.68 -16.35 -6.52
CA LEU A 189 -14.04 -16.59 -5.13
C LEU A 189 -12.91 -16.17 -4.20
N TRP A 190 -13.27 -15.42 -3.19
CA TRP A 190 -12.44 -15.22 -2.02
C TRP A 190 -12.39 -16.53 -1.25
N ARG A 191 -11.24 -17.17 -1.24
CA ARG A 191 -11.07 -18.41 -0.48
C ARG A 191 -9.97 -18.29 0.53
N TRP A 192 -10.33 -18.68 1.68
CA TRP A 192 -9.47 -18.83 2.82
C TRP A 192 -9.80 -20.18 3.43
N GLN A 193 -9.17 -21.26 2.92
CA GLN A 193 -9.51 -22.60 3.40
C GLN A 193 -8.30 -23.46 3.71
N GLN A 194 -8.17 -23.85 4.97
CA GLN A 194 -7.33 -24.93 5.43
C GLN A 194 -8.07 -25.65 6.56
N ASN A 195 -8.20 -26.99 6.47
CA ASN A 195 -8.89 -27.80 7.47
C ASN A 195 -10.33 -27.34 7.78
N GLY A 196 -11.09 -26.97 6.77
CA GLY A 196 -12.46 -26.48 6.92
C GLY A 196 -12.59 -24.98 7.16
N VAL A 197 -11.47 -24.26 7.35
CA VAL A 197 -11.39 -22.81 7.41
C VAL A 197 -10.99 -22.28 6.04
N GLN A 198 -11.65 -21.25 5.55
CA GLN A 198 -11.25 -20.62 4.29
C GLN A 198 -9.94 -19.87 4.48
N MET A 199 -9.03 -19.98 3.51
CA MET A 199 -7.73 -19.33 3.52
C MET A 199 -7.40 -18.73 2.14
N PRO A 200 -6.61 -17.64 2.06
CA PRO A 200 -6.13 -17.15 0.77
C PRO A 200 -5.23 -18.20 0.10
N TYR A 201 -5.23 -18.19 -1.21
CA TYR A 201 -4.33 -19.04 -1.99
C TYR A 201 -2.86 -18.74 -1.77
N VAL A 202 -2.56 -17.54 -1.31
CA VAL A 202 -1.21 -17.06 -1.15
C VAL A 202 -0.84 -17.02 0.32
N SER A 203 0.41 -17.23 0.54
CA SER A 203 1.06 -16.90 1.79
C SER A 203 0.77 -15.47 2.19
N ILE A 204 0.38 -15.25 3.44
CA ILE A 204 -0.12 -13.95 3.89
C ILE A 204 1.02 -12.93 3.93
N TYR A 205 2.06 -13.22 4.71
CA TYR A 205 3.19 -12.32 4.93
C TYR A 205 4.54 -12.86 4.44
N ASP A 206 4.62 -14.12 4.00
CA ASP A 206 5.90 -14.75 3.62
C ASP A 206 6.62 -14.03 2.47
N TYR A 207 5.87 -13.45 1.55
CA TYR A 207 6.44 -12.64 0.47
C TYR A 207 6.59 -11.15 0.83
N LEU A 208 6.02 -10.73 1.95
CA LEU A 208 6.07 -9.34 2.40
C LEU A 208 7.30 -9.05 3.24
N PHE A 209 7.84 -10.06 3.91
CA PHE A 209 9.02 -9.98 4.75
C PHE A 209 10.20 -10.76 4.17
N SER A 210 11.37 -10.54 4.73
CA SER A 210 12.56 -11.31 4.40
C SER A 210 12.39 -12.75 4.84
N LYS A 211 12.89 -13.70 4.06
CA LYS A 211 12.73 -15.14 4.32
C LYS A 211 13.27 -15.60 5.69
N GLY A 212 14.19 -14.85 6.28
CA GLY A 212 14.76 -15.16 7.60
C GLY A 212 14.08 -14.45 8.76
N ASN A 213 12.98 -13.72 8.54
CA ASN A 213 12.28 -13.04 9.62
C ASN A 213 11.58 -14.06 10.54
N PRO A 214 12.02 -14.20 11.81
CA PRO A 214 11.50 -15.23 12.72
C PRO A 214 10.09 -14.95 13.21
N HIS A 215 9.55 -13.74 12.94
CA HIS A 215 8.22 -13.32 13.39
C HIS A 215 7.14 -13.50 12.32
N THR A 216 7.50 -13.94 11.11
CA THR A 216 6.54 -14.04 9.99
C THR A 216 5.46 -15.08 10.28
N ASP A 217 5.81 -16.24 10.80
CA ASP A 217 4.84 -17.30 11.11
C ASP A 217 3.86 -16.85 12.21
N GLN A 218 4.38 -16.25 13.27
CA GLN A 218 3.54 -15.70 14.34
C GLN A 218 2.59 -14.62 13.83
N LEU A 219 3.08 -13.74 12.94
CA LEU A 219 2.25 -12.71 12.32
C LEU A 219 1.17 -13.31 11.42
N ASN A 220 1.50 -14.33 10.64
CA ASN A 220 0.52 -15.06 9.82
C ASN A 220 -0.60 -15.65 10.69
N ASP A 221 -0.24 -16.31 11.79
CA ASP A 221 -1.20 -16.94 12.68
C ASP A 221 -2.06 -15.91 13.41
N ALA A 222 -1.47 -14.84 13.91
CA ALA A 222 -2.20 -13.76 14.56
C ALA A 222 -3.19 -13.08 13.62
N TYR A 223 -2.77 -12.80 12.36
CA TYR A 223 -3.67 -12.24 11.35
C TYR A 223 -4.82 -13.17 11.03
N ARG A 224 -4.56 -14.48 10.85
CA ARG A 224 -5.59 -15.48 10.55
C ARG A 224 -6.64 -15.55 11.65
N ALA A 225 -6.19 -15.56 12.90
CA ALA A 225 -7.09 -15.61 14.05
C ALA A 225 -7.97 -14.36 14.13
N LEU A 226 -7.38 -13.18 13.99
CA LEU A 226 -8.10 -11.91 13.99
C LEU A 226 -9.09 -11.82 12.83
N GLU A 227 -8.64 -12.10 11.61
CA GLU A 227 -9.47 -12.00 10.40
C GLU A 227 -10.64 -12.98 10.45
N PHE A 228 -10.41 -14.21 10.94
CA PHE A 228 -11.47 -15.19 11.13
C PHE A 228 -12.55 -14.67 12.10
N GLU A 229 -12.14 -14.15 13.24
CA GLU A 229 -13.08 -13.61 14.23
C GLU A 229 -13.81 -12.37 13.73
N MET A 230 -13.12 -11.49 13.02
CA MET A 230 -13.76 -10.33 12.35
C MET A 230 -14.85 -10.75 11.35
N ARG A 231 -14.68 -11.88 10.66
CA ARG A 231 -15.72 -12.44 9.78
C ARG A 231 -16.93 -12.93 10.57
N GLN A 232 -16.73 -13.54 11.74
CA GLN A 232 -17.86 -13.97 12.59
C GLN A 232 -18.72 -12.78 13.02
N HIS A 233 -18.11 -11.61 13.16
CA HIS A 233 -18.79 -10.35 13.50
C HIS A 233 -19.19 -9.49 12.29
N ASN A 234 -19.12 -10.04 11.08
CA ASN A 234 -19.51 -9.38 9.85
C ASN A 234 -18.73 -8.07 9.53
N CYS A 235 -17.52 -7.90 10.05
CA CYS A 235 -16.70 -6.71 9.83
C CYS A 235 -16.40 -6.48 8.34
N GLN A 236 -16.27 -7.57 7.55
CA GLN A 236 -16.05 -7.51 6.11
C GLN A 236 -17.22 -6.86 5.34
N ALA A 237 -18.40 -6.76 5.92
CA ALA A 237 -19.51 -6.05 5.28
C ALA A 237 -19.17 -4.58 4.97
N CYS A 238 -18.28 -3.99 5.76
CA CYS A 238 -17.75 -2.66 5.53
C CYS A 238 -16.27 -2.66 5.14
N HIS A 239 -15.48 -3.59 5.68
CA HIS A 239 -14.02 -3.60 5.55
C HIS A 239 -13.48 -4.54 4.45
N ALA A 240 -14.27 -4.83 3.44
CA ALA A 240 -13.87 -5.56 2.24
C ALA A 240 -14.29 -4.80 0.97
N PRO A 241 -13.49 -4.85 -0.10
CA PRO A 241 -13.75 -4.08 -1.33
C PRO A 241 -14.98 -4.56 -2.10
N ASP A 242 -15.47 -5.76 -1.83
CA ASP A 242 -16.68 -6.33 -2.41
C ASP A 242 -17.90 -6.13 -1.52
N ASN A 243 -17.72 -5.41 -0.45
CA ASN A 243 -18.79 -5.19 0.49
C ASN A 243 -19.99 -4.51 -0.21
N GLN A 244 -21.17 -4.85 0.23
CA GLN A 244 -22.41 -4.25 -0.23
C GLN A 244 -22.74 -2.97 0.57
N GLY A 245 -21.97 -2.74 1.65
CA GLY A 245 -22.11 -1.57 2.52
C GLY A 245 -21.19 -0.50 2.07
N GLU A 246 -21.31 0.26 1.29
CA GLU A 246 -20.99 1.64 1.06
C GLU A 246 -19.64 2.19 1.12
N SER A 247 -18.75 1.79 1.94
CA SER A 247 -17.65 2.70 2.13
C SER A 247 -16.41 2.22 1.41
N GLN A 248 -16.26 2.67 0.18
CA GLN A 248 -14.98 2.63 -0.54
C GLN A 248 -13.88 3.43 0.20
N GLN A 249 -14.19 4.02 1.34
CA GLN A 249 -13.31 4.85 2.14
C GLN A 249 -12.81 4.15 3.40
N LEU A 250 -13.21 2.90 3.66
CA LEU A 250 -12.75 2.14 4.80
C LEU A 250 -11.51 1.31 4.44
N GLU A 251 -10.64 1.13 5.42
CA GLU A 251 -9.50 0.24 5.30
C GLU A 251 -9.97 -1.19 5.15
N PHE A 252 -9.37 -1.91 4.21
CA PHE A 252 -9.78 -3.28 3.91
C PHE A 252 -8.92 -4.26 4.68
N PHE A 253 -9.35 -4.60 5.87
CA PHE A 253 -8.60 -5.50 6.76
C PHE A 253 -8.46 -6.92 6.22
N VAL A 254 -9.22 -7.26 5.19
CA VAL A 254 -9.03 -8.50 4.42
C VAL A 254 -7.76 -8.48 3.54
N TYR A 255 -7.10 -7.35 3.41
CA TYR A 255 -5.79 -7.28 2.78
C TYR A 255 -4.70 -7.25 3.85
N PRO A 256 -3.90 -8.30 3.97
CA PRO A 256 -2.93 -8.43 5.06
C PRO A 256 -2.02 -7.21 5.24
N ASN A 257 -1.59 -6.61 4.15
CA ASN A 257 -0.72 -5.43 4.18
C ASN A 257 -1.44 -4.15 4.62
N GLN A 258 -2.75 -4.01 4.35
CA GLN A 258 -3.56 -2.90 4.89
C GLN A 258 -3.86 -3.12 6.37
N ALA A 259 -4.22 -4.36 6.75
CA ALA A 259 -4.38 -4.71 8.15
C ALA A 259 -3.10 -4.45 8.95
N LEU A 260 -1.94 -4.82 8.40
CA LEU A 260 -0.64 -4.56 9.04
C LEU A 260 -0.37 -3.05 9.19
N ALA A 261 -0.71 -2.24 8.20
CA ALA A 261 -0.56 -0.80 8.28
C ALA A 261 -1.53 -0.18 9.30
N GLY A 262 -2.76 -0.68 9.35
CA GLY A 262 -3.82 -0.21 10.27
C GLY A 262 -3.86 -0.93 11.63
N ARG A 263 -2.87 -1.75 12.00
CA ARG A 263 -2.93 -2.60 13.21
C ARG A 263 -3.17 -1.83 14.50
N HIS A 264 -2.59 -0.65 14.65
CA HIS A 264 -2.82 0.23 15.80
C HIS A 264 -4.22 0.83 15.80
N ASP A 265 -4.73 1.21 14.62
CA ASP A 265 -6.08 1.73 14.47
C ASP A 265 -7.14 0.65 14.81
N ILE A 266 -6.90 -0.61 14.42
CA ILE A 266 -7.77 -1.74 14.78
C ILE A 266 -7.89 -1.85 16.31
N VAL A 267 -6.75 -1.85 17.03
CA VAL A 267 -6.75 -1.93 18.50
C VAL A 267 -7.44 -0.71 19.11
N ALA A 268 -7.19 0.49 18.60
CA ALA A 268 -7.81 1.72 19.09
C ALA A 268 -9.34 1.65 18.95
N GLN A 269 -9.86 1.32 17.77
CA GLN A 269 -11.29 1.26 17.49
C GLN A 269 -12.02 0.17 18.32
N LEU A 270 -11.39 -0.99 18.51
CA LEU A 270 -11.94 -2.03 19.38
C LEU A 270 -11.89 -1.65 20.87
N THR A 271 -10.89 -0.85 21.26
CA THR A 271 -10.78 -0.33 22.63
C THR A 271 -11.87 0.68 22.97
N THR A 272 -12.17 1.60 22.05
CA THR A 272 -13.24 2.59 22.23
C THR A 272 -14.64 2.03 21.96
N ASN A 273 -14.71 0.89 21.26
CA ASN A 273 -15.96 0.26 20.82
C ASN A 273 -16.79 1.12 19.85
N GLU A 274 -16.11 1.84 18.97
CA GLU A 274 -16.73 2.73 17.98
C GLU A 274 -17.10 2.03 16.67
N MET A 275 -16.87 0.73 16.55
CA MET A 275 -17.20 -0.06 15.37
C MET A 275 -18.19 -1.19 15.68
N PRO A 276 -19.27 -1.33 14.89
CA PRO A 276 -19.78 -0.40 13.86
C PRO A 276 -20.15 0.98 14.43
N PRO A 277 -20.03 2.07 13.64
CA PRO A 277 -20.46 3.38 14.08
C PRO A 277 -22.01 3.49 14.17
N GLU A 278 -22.53 4.48 14.91
CA GLU A 278 -23.97 4.67 15.09
C GLU A 278 -24.73 4.96 13.78
N ASP A 279 -24.07 5.68 12.89
CA ASP A 279 -24.64 6.16 11.61
C ASP A 279 -24.25 5.27 10.42
N ASN A 280 -23.94 3.99 10.67
CA ASN A 280 -23.58 3.09 9.59
C ASN A 280 -24.77 2.76 8.66
N THR A 281 -24.50 2.68 7.38
CA THR A 281 -25.51 2.48 6.32
C THR A 281 -26.10 1.08 6.29
N LEU A 282 -25.48 0.12 6.93
CA LEU A 282 -25.99 -1.24 7.08
C LEU A 282 -26.98 -1.37 8.25
N HIS A 283 -27.23 -0.29 8.99
CA HIS A 283 -28.09 -0.27 10.16
C HIS A 283 -27.71 -1.32 11.22
N LEU A 284 -26.43 -1.63 11.34
CA LEU A 284 -25.90 -2.52 12.37
C LEU A 284 -25.94 -1.80 13.73
N PRO A 285 -26.13 -2.54 14.83
CA PRO A 285 -25.97 -1.96 16.16
C PRO A 285 -24.61 -1.29 16.33
N ALA A 286 -24.59 -0.13 16.99
CA ALA A 286 -23.35 0.56 17.30
C ALA A 286 -22.47 -0.25 18.27
N GLY A 287 -21.22 -0.39 17.95
CA GLY A 287 -20.27 -1.15 18.74
C GLY A 287 -20.56 -2.66 18.80
N ILE A 288 -19.70 -3.37 19.48
CA ILE A 288 -19.87 -4.80 19.78
C ILE A 288 -20.63 -4.91 21.11
N THR A 289 -21.88 -5.35 21.05
CA THR A 289 -22.78 -5.37 22.21
C THR A 289 -22.45 -6.45 23.24
N ASN A 290 -21.84 -7.55 22.81
CA ASN A 290 -21.40 -8.61 23.71
C ASN A 290 -19.97 -8.31 24.23
N PRO A 291 -19.80 -8.07 25.55
CA PRO A 291 -18.50 -7.71 26.09
C PRO A 291 -17.45 -8.84 26.00
N ASN A 292 -17.89 -10.10 26.00
CA ASN A 292 -16.97 -11.24 25.88
C ASN A 292 -16.43 -11.35 24.44
N GLU A 293 -17.29 -11.19 23.45
CA GLU A 293 -16.89 -11.17 22.02
C GLU A 293 -15.95 -10.01 21.74
N ARG A 294 -16.27 -8.83 22.27
CA ARG A 294 -15.38 -7.68 22.18
C ARG A 294 -14.02 -7.93 22.81
N ALA A 295 -13.99 -8.58 23.98
CA ALA A 295 -12.74 -8.90 24.66
C ALA A 295 -11.88 -9.87 23.86
N VAL A 296 -12.49 -10.87 23.21
CA VAL A 296 -11.79 -11.81 22.31
C VAL A 296 -11.21 -11.06 21.10
N LEU A 297 -12.00 -10.27 20.40
CA LEU A 297 -11.54 -9.49 19.25
C LEU A 297 -10.39 -8.53 19.62
N LEU A 298 -10.54 -7.83 20.75
CA LEU A 298 -9.51 -6.91 21.22
C LEU A 298 -8.21 -7.64 21.58
N GLN A 299 -8.29 -8.82 22.16
CA GLN A 299 -7.09 -9.61 22.44
C GLN A 299 -6.41 -10.06 21.14
N LEU A 300 -7.15 -10.58 20.18
CA LEU A 300 -6.62 -10.98 18.88
C LEU A 300 -6.01 -9.80 18.11
N ALA A 301 -6.63 -8.63 18.19
CA ALA A 301 -6.09 -7.40 17.60
C ALA A 301 -4.75 -6.99 18.22
N ARG A 302 -4.62 -7.10 19.56
CA ARG A 302 -3.36 -6.84 20.27
C ARG A 302 -2.27 -7.85 19.93
N ASP A 303 -2.63 -9.13 19.83
CA ASP A 303 -1.69 -10.17 19.43
C ASP A 303 -1.17 -9.92 18.01
N PHE A 304 -2.04 -9.49 17.10
CA PHE A 304 -1.67 -9.09 15.75
C PHE A 304 -0.80 -7.83 15.73
N GLU A 305 -1.15 -6.81 16.52
CA GLU A 305 -0.35 -5.60 16.66
C GLU A 305 1.07 -5.90 17.12
N VAL A 306 1.21 -6.71 18.19
CA VAL A 306 2.53 -7.09 18.74
C VAL A 306 3.35 -7.89 17.74
N ALA A 307 2.73 -8.89 17.09
CA ALA A 307 3.42 -9.69 16.07
C ALA A 307 3.85 -8.83 14.87
N GLY A 308 3.00 -7.90 14.45
CA GLY A 308 3.31 -6.94 13.38
C GLY A 308 4.46 -6.02 13.73
N ASP A 309 4.48 -5.47 14.94
CA ASP A 309 5.55 -4.60 15.42
C ASP A 309 6.89 -5.34 15.48
N GLN A 310 6.90 -6.57 16.00
CA GLN A 310 8.09 -7.40 16.07
C GLN A 310 8.64 -7.74 14.68
N ALA A 311 7.77 -8.14 13.74
CA ALA A 311 8.18 -8.45 12.39
C ALA A 311 8.76 -7.23 11.67
N LEU A 312 8.14 -6.06 11.82
CA LEU A 312 8.60 -4.81 11.23
C LEU A 312 9.90 -4.30 11.85
N ALA A 313 10.04 -4.40 13.18
CA ALA A 313 11.26 -4.02 13.88
C ALA A 313 12.44 -4.89 13.42
N TRP A 314 12.27 -6.20 13.38
CA TRP A 314 13.31 -7.12 12.89
C TRP A 314 13.74 -6.78 11.47
N GLU A 315 12.80 -6.52 10.58
CA GLU A 315 13.10 -6.07 9.22
C GLU A 315 13.82 -4.72 9.19
N GLY A 316 13.55 -3.84 10.14
CA GLY A 316 14.26 -2.58 10.31
C GLY A 316 15.71 -2.78 10.70
N ASP A 317 15.97 -3.67 11.65
CA ASP A 317 17.30 -3.92 12.23
C ASP A 317 18.19 -4.77 11.32
N ASN A 318 17.60 -5.66 10.51
CA ASN A 318 18.32 -6.59 9.63
C ASN A 318 18.36 -6.11 8.17
N LYS A 319 18.48 -4.81 7.95
CA LYS A 319 18.44 -4.16 6.63
C LYS A 319 19.60 -4.51 5.68
N SER A 320 20.61 -5.17 6.14
CA SER A 320 21.88 -5.42 5.42
C SER A 320 22.13 -6.88 5.02
N GLN A 321 21.15 -7.76 5.16
CA GLN A 321 21.26 -9.16 4.72
C GLN A 321 20.44 -9.46 3.48
#